data_de70e91b0821b5882be0e0adf8b8a01c
#
_entry.id   de70e91b0821b5882be0e0adf8b8a01c
#
_cell.length_a   1.000
_cell.length_b   1.000
_cell.length_c   1.000
_cell.angle_alpha   90.00
_cell.angle_beta   90.00
_cell.angle_gamma   90.00
#
_symmetry.space_group_name_H-M   'P 1'
#
loop_
_entity.id
_entity.type
_entity.pdbx_description
1 polymer ?
#
loop_
_entity_poly.entity_id
_entity_poly.type
_entity_poly.pdbx_seq_one_letter_code
_entity_poly.pdbx_strand_id
1 'polypeptide(L)'
;MSMTELKAPCRRRYERMTVMWSATLTVGRREIGCIVRNISAGGSTVQVESPIVVSSVGVLLECSRVGKLRAKVAWIRGDLVGLRFLEKPQHVARALALTIP
;
A
#
# COMPACT_ATOMS: atom_id res chain seq x y z
N MET A 1 -27.48 -15.68 1.93
CA MET A 1 -27.12 -15.41 2.03
C MET A 1 -26.16 -15.13 2.14
N SER A 2 -26.34 -14.98 2.42
CA SER A 2 -25.37 -14.77 2.81
C SER A 2 -24.35 -14.65 1.94
N MET A 3 -24.33 -14.91 1.00
CA MET A 3 -23.34 -14.77 0.17
C MET A 3 -22.91 -13.42 0.03
N THR A 4 -23.70 -12.51 0.32
CA THR A 4 -23.29 -11.16 0.22
C THR A 4 -22.15 -10.89 1.12
N GLU A 5 -22.28 -11.26 2.33
CA GLU A 5 -21.25 -10.98 3.22
C GLU A 5 -20.09 -11.81 2.91
N LEU A 6 -20.25 -12.87 2.27
CA LEU A 6 -19.14 -13.65 1.91
C LEU A 6 -18.31 -12.97 0.92
N LYS A 7 -18.93 -12.27 0.01
CA LYS A 7 -18.17 -11.65 -0.95
C LYS A 7 -17.27 -10.63 -0.43
N ALA A 8 -17.74 -9.81 0.46
CA ALA A 8 -16.94 -8.76 1.01
C ALA A 8 -15.72 -9.30 1.72
N PRO A 9 -15.85 -10.24 2.61
CA PRO A 9 -14.67 -10.77 3.28
C PRO A 9 -13.78 -11.51 2.33
N CYS A 10 -14.32 -12.17 1.36
CA CYS A 10 -13.50 -12.92 0.45
C CYS A 10 -12.63 -12.02 -0.39
N ARG A 11 -13.12 -10.89 -0.76
CA ARG A 11 -12.31 -10.01 -1.54
C ARG A 11 -11.24 -9.38 -0.74
N ARG A 12 -11.43 -9.25 0.56
CA ARG A 12 -10.44 -8.67 1.42
C ARG A 12 -9.76 -9.79 2.16
N ARG A 13 -8.82 -10.40 1.51
CA ARG A 13 -8.13 -11.53 2.12
C ARG A 13 -7.20 -11.10 3.23
N TYR A 14 -6.83 -9.82 3.27
CA TYR A 14 -5.87 -9.35 4.23
C TYR A 14 -6.47 -8.18 4.99
N GLU A 15 -6.29 -8.20 6.28
CA GLU A 15 -6.79 -7.14 7.12
C GLU A 15 -6.05 -5.85 6.86
N ARG A 16 -6.79 -4.76 6.79
CA ARG A 16 -6.19 -3.45 6.64
C ARG A 16 -6.05 -2.79 7.97
N MET A 17 -4.92 -2.14 8.16
CA MET A 17 -4.66 -1.37 9.36
C MET A 17 -4.61 0.08 9.01
N THR A 18 -5.32 0.89 9.76
CA THR A 18 -5.26 2.34 9.61
C THR A 18 -4.04 2.83 10.36
N VAL A 19 -3.19 3.56 9.67
CA VAL A 19 -1.94 4.04 10.24
C VAL A 19 -1.69 5.46 9.75
N MET A 20 -0.59 6.04 10.21
CA MET A 20 -0.14 7.35 9.74
C MET A 20 1.36 7.31 9.74
N TRP A 21 1.93 6.69 8.76
CA TRP A 21 3.37 6.50 8.71
C TRP A 21 3.98 7.32 7.58
N SER A 22 5.03 8.05 7.90
CA SER A 22 5.78 8.76 6.86
C SER A 22 6.52 7.75 5.99
N ALA A 23 6.53 8.02 4.71
CA ALA A 23 7.16 7.11 3.77
C ALA A 23 7.61 7.87 2.53
N THR A 24 8.32 7.19 1.66
CA THR A 24 8.75 7.73 0.38
C THR A 24 8.25 6.81 -0.71
N LEU A 25 7.65 7.40 -1.73
CA LEU A 25 7.20 6.66 -2.89
C LEU A 25 8.11 7.03 -4.05
N THR A 26 8.79 6.06 -4.61
CA THR A 26 9.65 6.29 -5.76
C THR A 26 8.90 5.90 -7.02
N VAL A 27 8.73 6.88 -7.90
CA VAL A 27 8.03 6.69 -9.16
C VAL A 27 9.01 7.06 -10.26
N GLY A 28 9.52 6.05 -10.95
CA GLY A 28 10.60 6.28 -11.91
C GLY A 28 11.83 6.76 -11.17
N ARG A 29 12.26 7.97 -11.47
CA ARG A 29 13.43 8.54 -10.80
C ARG A 29 13.06 9.59 -9.77
N ARG A 30 11.78 9.77 -9.52
CA ARG A 30 11.33 10.77 -8.56
C ARG A 30 11.02 10.11 -7.23
N GLU A 31 11.46 10.76 -6.16
CA GLU A 31 11.10 10.34 -4.83
C GLU A 31 10.12 11.35 -4.29
N ILE A 32 8.96 10.86 -3.87
CA ILE A 32 7.88 11.72 -3.42
C ILE A 32 7.54 11.35 -1.98
N GLY A 33 7.53 12.34 -1.11
CA GLY A 33 7.12 12.11 0.26
C GLY A 33 5.66 11.75 0.31
N CYS A 34 5.31 10.85 1.19
CA CYS A 34 3.92 10.45 1.34
C CYS A 34 3.65 9.98 2.75
N ILE A 35 2.37 9.83 3.05
CA ILE A 35 1.91 9.29 4.32
C ILE A 35 1.13 8.04 4.03
N VAL A 36 1.52 6.93 4.66
CA VAL A 36 0.77 5.69 4.56
C VAL A 36 -0.47 5.83 5.42
N ARG A 37 -1.64 5.79 4.82
CA ARG A 37 -2.89 5.96 5.54
C ARG A 37 -3.48 4.64 5.98
N ASN A 38 -3.26 3.59 5.23
CA ASN A 38 -3.61 2.25 5.67
C ASN A 38 -2.71 1.27 4.93
N ILE A 39 -2.58 0.08 5.46
CA ILE A 39 -1.71 -0.93 4.88
C ILE A 39 -2.25 -2.32 5.23
N SER A 40 -2.06 -3.25 4.33
CA SER A 40 -2.37 -4.64 4.54
C SER A 40 -1.29 -5.47 3.86
N ALA A 41 -1.39 -6.77 3.95
CA ALA A 41 -0.43 -7.63 3.29
C ALA A 41 -0.50 -7.52 1.76
N GLY A 42 -1.61 -7.05 1.22
CA GLY A 42 -1.79 -6.96 -0.22
C GLY A 42 -1.57 -5.59 -0.81
N GLY A 43 -1.64 -4.54 -0.01
CA GLY A 43 -1.52 -3.20 -0.55
C GLY A 43 -1.64 -2.11 0.49
N SER A 44 -1.67 -0.88 0.02
CA SER A 44 -1.65 0.27 0.89
C SER A 44 -2.32 1.45 0.20
N THR A 45 -2.87 2.37 0.98
CA THR A 45 -3.29 3.66 0.48
C THR A 45 -2.34 4.69 1.05
N VAL A 46 -1.77 5.50 0.18
CA VAL A 46 -0.85 6.55 0.60
C VAL A 46 -1.36 7.89 0.12
N GLN A 47 -1.03 8.93 0.87
CA GLN A 47 -1.35 10.30 0.51
C GLN A 47 -0.05 10.95 0.08
N VAL A 48 0.02 11.41 -1.17
CA VAL A 48 1.27 11.91 -1.72
C VAL A 48 1.33 13.41 -1.63
N GLU A 49 2.55 13.92 -1.48
CA GLU A 49 2.76 15.37 -1.39
C GLU A 49 2.73 16.06 -2.73
N SER A 50 2.99 15.32 -3.78
CA SER A 50 3.01 15.87 -5.13
C SER A 50 2.25 14.95 -6.05
N PRO A 51 1.61 15.50 -7.07
CA PRO A 51 0.93 14.64 -8.04
C PRO A 51 1.91 13.69 -8.71
N ILE A 52 1.45 12.50 -9.00
CA ILE A 52 2.26 11.54 -9.73
C ILE A 52 1.63 11.29 -11.07
N VAL A 53 2.48 11.13 -12.07
CA VAL A 53 2.03 10.74 -13.39
C VAL A 53 2.33 9.27 -13.49
N VAL A 54 1.27 8.49 -13.63
CA VAL A 54 1.44 7.07 -13.64
C VAL A 54 1.32 6.54 -15.02
N SER A 55 2.32 5.84 -15.44
CA SER A 55 2.18 5.00 -16.59
C SER A 55 2.07 3.61 -16.00
N SER A 56 2.30 2.60 -16.75
CA SER A 56 2.17 1.24 -16.25
C SER A 56 3.40 0.79 -15.47
N VAL A 57 4.21 1.71 -15.03
CA VAL A 57 5.45 1.37 -14.36
C VAL A 57 5.21 1.06 -12.90
N GLY A 58 5.99 0.19 -12.35
CA GLY A 58 5.92 -0.10 -10.93
C GLY A 58 6.50 1.03 -10.11
N VAL A 59 6.16 1.03 -8.84
CA VAL A 59 6.67 2.01 -7.90
C VAL A 59 7.27 1.29 -6.72
N LEU A 60 8.05 2.02 -5.93
CA LEU A 60 8.68 1.46 -4.73
C LEU A 60 8.21 2.29 -3.54
N LEU A 61 7.60 1.62 -2.57
CA LEU A 61 7.21 2.26 -1.33
C LEU A 61 8.27 1.94 -0.28
N GLU A 62 8.80 2.97 0.33
CA GLU A 62 9.83 2.79 1.32
C GLU A 62 9.40 3.40 2.64
N CYS A 63 9.26 2.58 3.65
CA CYS A 63 8.80 3.00 4.96
C CYS A 63 9.68 2.34 6.00
N SER A 64 10.13 3.09 7.00
CA SER A 64 11.03 2.53 8.00
C SER A 64 10.39 1.39 8.77
N ARG A 65 9.07 1.35 8.81
CA ARG A 65 8.39 0.31 9.57
C ARG A 65 8.38 -1.04 8.87
N VAL A 66 8.29 -1.04 7.55
CA VAL A 66 8.17 -2.29 6.81
C VAL A 66 9.21 -2.45 5.73
N GLY A 67 10.08 -1.47 5.53
CA GLY A 67 11.14 -1.56 4.54
C GLY A 67 10.68 -1.14 3.16
N LYS A 68 11.25 -1.74 2.16
CA LYS A 68 10.98 -1.39 0.77
C LYS A 68 10.05 -2.42 0.16
N LEU A 69 8.97 -1.93 -0.42
CA LEU A 69 7.96 -2.80 -1.01
C LEU A 69 7.69 -2.35 -2.43
N ARG A 70 7.85 -3.26 -3.37
CA ARG A 70 7.52 -2.96 -4.77
C ARG A 70 6.02 -3.06 -4.93
N ALA A 71 5.47 -2.17 -5.73
CA ALA A 71 4.03 -2.11 -5.89
C ALA A 71 3.66 -1.59 -7.26
N LYS A 72 2.39 -1.72 -7.59
CA LYS A 72 1.81 -1.10 -8.76
C LYS A 72 0.70 -0.18 -8.29
N VAL A 73 0.50 0.90 -9.01
CA VAL A 73 -0.58 1.81 -8.69
C VAL A 73 -1.89 1.19 -9.16
N ALA A 74 -2.81 1.00 -8.23
CA ALA A 74 -4.10 0.43 -8.54
C ALA A 74 -5.11 1.51 -8.89
N TRP A 75 -5.03 2.67 -8.22
CA TRP A 75 -5.92 3.78 -8.50
C TRP A 75 -5.34 5.06 -7.93
N ILE A 76 -5.80 6.18 -8.46
CA ILE A 76 -5.44 7.51 -7.98
C ILE A 76 -6.73 8.30 -7.83
N ARG A 77 -6.85 8.98 -6.68
CA ARG A 77 -8.00 9.83 -6.44
C ARG A 77 -7.51 11.05 -5.69
N GLY A 78 -7.32 12.16 -6.40
CA GLY A 78 -6.76 13.36 -5.79
C GLY A 78 -5.33 13.09 -5.34
N ASP A 79 -5.05 13.33 -4.08
CA ASP A 79 -3.73 13.06 -3.53
C ASP A 79 -3.62 11.69 -2.89
N LEU A 80 -4.65 10.85 -3.04
CA LEU A 80 -4.61 9.49 -2.52
C LEU A 80 -4.27 8.51 -3.63
N VAL A 81 -3.40 7.58 -3.33
CA VAL A 81 -2.95 6.60 -4.30
C VAL A 81 -3.08 5.22 -3.68
N GLY A 82 -3.78 4.34 -4.36
CA GLY A 82 -3.89 2.96 -3.93
C GLY A 82 -2.81 2.12 -4.59
N LEU A 83 -2.11 1.37 -3.77
CA LEU A 83 -1.00 0.55 -4.22
C LEU A 83 -1.32 -0.91 -4.00
N ARG A 84 -0.92 -1.74 -4.96
CA ARG A 84 -1.01 -3.18 -4.80
C ARG A 84 0.41 -3.71 -4.77
N PHE A 85 0.77 -4.40 -3.70
CA PHE A 85 2.12 -4.87 -3.53
C PHE A 85 2.43 -6.02 -4.48
N LEU A 86 3.65 -6.04 -4.96
CA LEU A 86 4.15 -7.12 -5.79
C LEU A 86 4.93 -8.14 -4.97
N GLU A 87 5.16 -7.83 -3.70
CA GLU A 87 5.84 -8.75 -2.80
C GLU A 87 4.87 -9.85 -2.38
N LYS A 88 5.42 -10.95 -1.93
CA LYS A 88 4.58 -12.03 -1.43
C LYS A 88 3.84 -11.56 -0.19
N PRO A 89 2.54 -11.81 -0.11
CA PRO A 89 1.79 -11.34 1.05
C PRO A 89 2.35 -11.83 2.38
N GLN A 90 2.94 -13.01 2.39
CA GLN A 90 3.53 -13.53 3.62
C GLN A 90 4.68 -12.67 4.11
N HIS A 91 5.47 -12.14 3.18
CA HIS A 91 6.58 -11.28 3.55
C HIS A 91 6.06 -9.98 4.15
N VAL A 92 5.04 -9.40 3.54
CA VAL A 92 4.48 -8.16 4.03
C VAL A 92 3.81 -8.39 5.38
N ALA A 93 3.07 -9.47 5.51
CA ALA A 93 2.39 -9.79 6.75
C ALA A 93 3.39 -9.95 7.89
N ARG A 94 4.52 -10.60 7.61
CA ARG A 94 5.54 -10.78 8.63
C ARG A 94 6.14 -9.45 9.06
N ALA A 95 6.42 -8.58 8.10
CA ALA A 95 6.94 -7.26 8.42
C ALA A 95 5.96 -6.47 9.27
N LEU A 96 4.67 -6.56 8.94
CA LEU A 96 3.66 -5.87 9.71
C LEU A 96 3.55 -6.44 11.12
N ALA A 97 3.64 -7.74 11.25
CA ALA A 97 3.55 -8.37 12.56
C ALA A 97 4.72 -7.96 13.46
N LEU A 98 5.88 -7.74 12.88
CA LEU A 98 7.03 -7.31 13.67
C LEU A 98 6.94 -5.85 14.05
N THR A 99 6.12 -5.08 13.35
CA THR A 99 5.97 -3.66 13.61
C THR A 99 4.96 -3.38 14.70
N ILE A 100 3.96 -4.22 14.84
CA ILE A 100 2.87 -4.00 15.75
C ILE A 100 3.10 -4.78 17.04
N PRO A 101 3.06 -4.13 18.17
CA PRO A 101 3.32 -4.79 19.45
C PRO A 101 2.26 -5.83 19.79
#